data_75834646c85bf641aa60db0799616bfd
#
_entry.id   75834646c85bf641aa60db0799616bfd
#
_cell.length_a   1.000
_cell.length_b   1.000
_cell.length_c   1.000
_cell.angle_alpha   90.00
_cell.angle_beta   90.00
_cell.angle_gamma   90.00
#
_symmetry.space_group_name_H-M   'P 1'
#
loop_
_entity.id
_entity.type
_entity.pdbx_description
1 polymer ?
#
loop_
_entity_poly.entity_id
_entity_poly.type
_entity_poly.pdbx_seq_one_letter_code
_entity_poly.pdbx_strand_id
1 'polypeptide(L)'
;MSSGRLQQQFIRLWQCCDGKSQETTLNELAELLNCSRRHMRTLLNTMQTRGWLTWEAEAGRGKRSRLTFLYTGLALQQQRAEDLLEQDRIDQLVQLVGDKAAVRQMLVSHLGRSFRQGRHILRVLYYRPLRNLLPGTPLRRSETHMARQIFSTLTRINEENGELEADIAHHWKAISPLHWRFYLRPGIHFHHGRELEMADVIASLQRASALPLYSHIRDIVSPTPWTLDIHLSQPDSWLPWLMGHVPAMILPQEWETLGHFASQPIGTGPYAVMRNTRNQLKIHAFEDYFGFRALIDEVNVWVLPDVGDETTCGLTLEGPTEGEKAVESRLEEGCYYLLFDARSSRGANPAVREWVSRILSPTNLLWHASEQNQRYWFPAYGLLPRWHHARPGSGEKPAGLETLTLTFYREHNEHQAIAHTMSTLLAEHGVKLLIQEVDYDAWHRGETESDIWLNSANFTLPLDFSVFANLYEVPLLQHCIPRDWQADAARWRAGEMNLAMWSQQLLASKAIVPLIHHWLRIQGQRTMRGLRMNTLGWFDFKSAWFAPPDP
;
A
#
# COMPACT_ATOMS: atom_id res chain seq x y z
N MET A 1 32.62 22.43 -5.94
CA MET A 1 31.44 21.76 -6.52
C MET A 1 31.19 20.49 -5.72
N SER A 2 29.92 20.13 -5.48
CA SER A 2 29.62 18.81 -4.89
C SER A 2 30.07 17.71 -5.87
N SER A 3 30.63 16.62 -5.34
CA SER A 3 31.14 15.50 -6.14
C SER A 3 30.13 15.00 -7.20
N GLY A 4 28.86 14.95 -6.85
CA GLY A 4 27.80 14.47 -7.74
C GLY A 4 27.53 15.36 -8.97
N ARG A 5 27.70 16.67 -8.86
CA ARG A 5 27.51 17.59 -10.00
C ARG A 5 28.67 17.46 -11.01
N LEU A 6 29.88 17.22 -10.52
CA LEU A 6 31.04 16.97 -11.36
C LEU A 6 30.90 15.64 -12.14
N GLN A 7 30.45 14.58 -11.47
CA GLN A 7 30.18 13.29 -12.12
C GLN A 7 29.14 13.42 -13.24
N GLN A 8 28.04 14.13 -13.01
CA GLN A 8 27.02 14.39 -14.05
C GLN A 8 27.61 15.12 -15.26
N GLN A 9 28.47 16.12 -15.03
CA GLN A 9 29.13 16.85 -16.13
C GLN A 9 30.11 15.95 -16.90
N PHE A 10 30.84 15.06 -16.22
CA PHE A 10 31.70 14.09 -16.88
C PHE A 10 30.89 13.10 -17.73
N ILE A 11 29.85 12.50 -17.18
CA ILE A 11 28.97 11.56 -17.91
C ILE A 11 28.40 12.22 -19.17
N ARG A 12 27.91 13.45 -19.05
CA ARG A 12 27.39 14.22 -20.18
C ARG A 12 28.47 14.49 -21.22
N LEU A 13 29.68 14.89 -20.80
CA LEU A 13 30.81 15.10 -21.70
C LEU A 13 31.19 13.81 -22.43
N TRP A 14 31.27 12.70 -21.70
CA TRP A 14 31.58 11.38 -22.25
C TRP A 14 30.54 10.93 -23.29
N GLN A 15 29.25 11.14 -23.02
CA GLN A 15 28.15 10.85 -23.94
C GLN A 15 28.22 11.71 -25.20
N CYS A 16 28.45 13.02 -25.05
CA CYS A 16 28.57 13.94 -26.19
C CYS A 16 29.77 13.64 -27.10
N CYS A 17 30.78 12.96 -26.58
CA CYS A 17 31.95 12.48 -27.31
C CYS A 17 31.86 11.02 -27.75
N ASP A 18 30.68 10.37 -27.66
CA ASP A 18 30.47 8.94 -27.93
C ASP A 18 31.46 8.00 -27.19
N GLY A 19 31.93 8.43 -26.04
CA GLY A 19 32.92 7.69 -25.24
C GLY A 19 34.32 7.60 -25.86
N LYS A 20 34.60 8.35 -26.93
CA LYS A 20 35.88 8.27 -27.66
C LYS A 20 36.79 9.43 -27.30
N SER A 21 38.05 9.10 -27.11
CA SER A 21 39.11 10.10 -27.01
C SER A 21 39.29 10.82 -28.36
N GLN A 22 39.44 12.13 -28.35
CA GLN A 22 39.45 12.90 -29.56
C GLN A 22 40.29 14.20 -29.45
N GLU A 23 40.66 14.72 -30.58
CA GLU A 23 41.23 16.09 -30.67
C GLU A 23 40.11 17.12 -30.78
N THR A 24 40.08 18.09 -29.89
CA THR A 24 39.03 19.09 -29.79
C THR A 24 39.56 20.41 -29.21
N THR A 25 38.72 21.44 -29.17
CA THR A 25 39.08 22.71 -28.56
C THR A 25 38.27 22.98 -27.30
N LEU A 26 38.80 23.80 -26.40
CA LEU A 26 38.11 24.23 -25.19
C LEU A 26 36.76 24.90 -25.49
N ASN A 27 36.61 25.54 -26.67
CA ASN A 27 35.35 26.15 -27.13
C ASN A 27 34.30 25.08 -27.46
N GLU A 28 34.68 24.10 -28.29
CA GLU A 28 33.79 23.03 -28.70
C GLU A 28 33.25 22.28 -27.44
N LEU A 29 34.13 22.00 -26.48
CA LEU A 29 33.71 21.34 -25.22
C LEU A 29 32.81 22.25 -24.36
N ALA A 30 33.06 23.54 -24.33
CA ALA A 30 32.24 24.50 -23.60
C ALA A 30 30.82 24.62 -24.22
N GLU A 31 30.72 24.55 -25.54
CA GLU A 31 29.45 24.54 -26.29
C GLU A 31 28.67 23.24 -26.03
N LEU A 32 29.34 22.07 -26.06
CA LEU A 32 28.70 20.75 -25.76
C LEU A 32 28.07 20.73 -24.37
N LEU A 33 28.69 21.36 -23.39
CA LEU A 33 28.16 21.39 -22.01
C LEU A 33 27.34 22.65 -21.69
N ASN A 34 27.11 23.54 -22.67
CA ASN A 34 26.44 24.85 -22.49
C ASN A 34 27.03 25.66 -21.32
N CYS A 35 28.35 25.84 -21.32
CA CYS A 35 29.04 26.54 -20.24
C CYS A 35 30.11 27.51 -20.77
N SER A 36 30.64 28.39 -19.90
CA SER A 36 31.72 29.31 -20.30
C SER A 36 33.07 28.56 -20.43
N ARG A 37 33.96 29.06 -21.31
CA ARG A 37 35.33 28.52 -21.45
C ARG A 37 36.09 28.45 -20.13
N ARG A 38 35.91 29.45 -19.27
CA ARG A 38 36.53 29.47 -17.93
C ARG A 38 36.02 28.33 -17.07
N HIS A 39 34.71 28.09 -17.09
CA HIS A 39 34.10 27.01 -16.36
C HIS A 39 34.51 25.64 -16.91
N MET A 40 34.55 25.48 -18.24
CA MET A 40 35.00 24.24 -18.88
C MET A 40 36.42 23.87 -18.50
N ARG A 41 37.34 24.86 -18.47
CA ARG A 41 38.73 24.67 -18.03
C ARG A 41 38.77 24.16 -16.56
N THR A 42 37.96 24.74 -15.69
CA THR A 42 37.88 24.31 -14.28
C THR A 42 37.35 22.87 -14.18
N LEU A 43 36.34 22.52 -14.98
CA LEU A 43 35.80 21.15 -15.02
C LEU A 43 36.87 20.15 -15.48
N LEU A 44 37.55 20.40 -16.60
CA LEU A 44 38.60 19.52 -17.12
C LEU A 44 39.73 19.31 -16.10
N ASN A 45 40.24 20.41 -15.51
CA ASN A 45 41.28 20.32 -14.48
C ASN A 45 40.83 19.48 -13.28
N THR A 46 39.58 19.65 -12.81
CA THR A 46 39.05 18.90 -11.69
C THR A 46 38.84 17.42 -12.04
N MET A 47 38.35 17.13 -13.26
CA MET A 47 38.19 15.75 -13.76
C MET A 47 39.53 15.05 -13.96
N GLN A 48 40.54 15.78 -14.43
CA GLN A 48 41.91 15.29 -14.57
C GLN A 48 42.55 14.99 -13.19
N THR A 49 42.40 15.88 -12.21
CA THR A 49 42.85 15.65 -10.85
C THR A 49 42.20 14.41 -10.22
N ARG A 50 40.98 14.08 -10.64
CA ARG A 50 40.26 12.86 -10.23
C ARG A 50 40.66 11.60 -11.02
N GLY A 51 41.54 11.74 -12.03
CA GLY A 51 41.95 10.63 -12.88
C GLY A 51 40.88 10.13 -13.85
N TRP A 52 39.83 10.91 -14.14
CA TRP A 52 38.75 10.49 -15.03
C TRP A 52 39.09 10.71 -16.51
N LEU A 53 39.93 11.71 -16.82
CA LEU A 53 40.38 12.05 -18.16
C LEU A 53 41.76 12.71 -18.10
N THR A 54 42.44 12.81 -19.25
CA THR A 54 43.56 13.72 -19.46
C THR A 54 43.20 14.77 -20.49
N TRP A 55 43.66 15.99 -20.25
CA TRP A 55 43.54 17.12 -21.17
C TRP A 55 44.92 17.66 -21.47
N GLU A 56 45.43 17.34 -22.66
CA GLU A 56 46.73 17.79 -23.15
C GLU A 56 46.52 19.01 -24.03
N ALA A 57 46.75 20.18 -23.43
CA ALA A 57 46.55 21.44 -24.14
C ALA A 57 47.72 21.76 -25.06
N GLU A 58 47.47 21.91 -26.39
CA GLU A 58 48.45 22.45 -27.30
C GLU A 58 48.41 23.99 -27.33
N ALA A 59 49.61 24.60 -27.23
CA ALA A 59 49.76 26.06 -27.28
C ALA A 59 49.78 26.55 -28.73
N GLY A 60 48.87 27.47 -29.09
CA GLY A 60 48.82 28.13 -30.40
C GLY A 60 47.38 28.44 -30.86
N ARG A 61 47.22 29.51 -31.65
CA ARG A 61 45.93 29.88 -32.23
C ARG A 61 45.48 28.83 -33.26
N GLY A 62 44.33 28.18 -33.01
CA GLY A 62 43.75 27.17 -33.92
C GLY A 62 44.24 25.73 -33.71
N LYS A 63 45.13 25.45 -32.76
CA LYS A 63 45.56 24.09 -32.45
C LYS A 63 44.54 23.35 -31.64
N ARG A 64 44.34 22.08 -31.96
CA ARG A 64 43.43 21.16 -31.24
C ARG A 64 44.19 20.49 -30.10
N SER A 65 43.55 20.40 -28.96
CA SER A 65 44.07 19.74 -27.75
C SER A 65 43.51 18.33 -27.67
N ARG A 66 44.25 17.44 -27.06
CA ARG A 66 43.87 16.01 -26.94
C ARG A 66 43.09 15.79 -25.65
N LEU A 67 41.84 15.31 -25.80
CA LEU A 67 41.00 14.81 -24.72
C LEU A 67 41.07 13.29 -24.72
N THR A 68 41.53 12.69 -23.62
CA THR A 68 41.56 11.24 -23.47
C THR A 68 40.75 10.83 -22.23
N PHE A 69 39.74 10.00 -22.41
CA PHE A 69 38.98 9.43 -21.29
C PHE A 69 39.74 8.27 -20.68
N LEU A 70 40.09 8.36 -19.40
CA LEU A 70 40.68 7.29 -18.59
C LEU A 70 39.63 6.46 -17.87
N TYR A 71 38.44 7.01 -17.71
CA TYR A 71 37.30 6.37 -17.08
C TYR A 71 36.11 6.35 -18.04
N THR A 72 35.30 5.30 -17.98
CA THR A 72 34.09 5.26 -18.81
C THR A 72 32.95 5.98 -18.11
N GLY A 73 32.11 6.69 -18.88
CA GLY A 73 30.90 7.30 -18.35
C GLY A 73 29.98 6.29 -17.70
N LEU A 74 29.94 5.05 -18.21
CA LEU A 74 29.16 3.95 -17.66
C LEU A 74 29.65 3.54 -16.25
N ALA A 75 30.97 3.40 -16.05
CA ALA A 75 31.52 3.05 -14.72
C ALA A 75 31.22 4.14 -13.67
N LEU A 76 31.33 5.42 -14.06
CA LEU A 76 30.97 6.53 -13.18
C LEU A 76 29.46 6.62 -12.93
N GLN A 77 28.64 6.30 -13.92
CA GLN A 77 27.19 6.23 -13.75
C GLN A 77 26.82 5.11 -12.78
N GLN A 78 27.45 3.95 -12.90
CA GLN A 78 27.25 2.82 -11.99
C GLN A 78 27.68 3.17 -10.56
N GLN A 79 28.89 3.72 -10.38
CA GLN A 79 29.34 4.18 -9.07
C GLN A 79 28.40 5.23 -8.47
N ARG A 80 27.91 6.16 -9.31
CA ARG A 80 26.93 7.15 -8.86
C ARG A 80 25.61 6.53 -8.46
N ALA A 81 25.16 5.51 -9.18
CA ALA A 81 23.94 4.77 -8.84
C ALA A 81 24.09 4.04 -7.49
N GLU A 82 25.25 3.42 -7.25
CA GLU A 82 25.60 2.78 -5.96
C GLU A 82 25.62 3.83 -4.81
N ASP A 83 26.27 4.98 -5.01
CA ASP A 83 26.28 6.09 -4.04
C ASP A 83 24.87 6.57 -3.70
N LEU A 84 23.98 6.68 -4.69
CA LEU A 84 22.58 7.11 -4.49
C LEU A 84 21.79 6.07 -3.72
N LEU A 85 22.00 4.80 -4.02
CA LEU A 85 21.38 3.68 -3.33
C LEU A 85 21.85 3.61 -1.87
N GLU A 86 23.14 3.75 -1.60
CA GLU A 86 23.68 3.83 -0.25
C GLU A 86 23.14 5.01 0.56
N GLN A 87 22.85 6.14 -0.11
CA GLN A 87 22.27 7.33 0.52
C GLN A 87 20.75 7.29 0.62
N ASP A 88 20.09 6.17 0.25
CA ASP A 88 18.64 6.01 0.18
C ASP A 88 17.94 7.07 -0.70
N ARG A 89 18.59 7.52 -1.79
CA ARG A 89 18.08 8.54 -2.72
C ARG A 89 17.42 7.90 -3.94
N ILE A 90 16.39 7.10 -3.70
CA ILE A 90 15.78 6.21 -4.70
C ILE A 90 15.18 6.98 -5.89
N ASP A 91 14.50 8.12 -5.65
CA ASP A 91 13.96 8.94 -6.74
C ASP A 91 15.05 9.36 -7.74
N GLN A 92 16.24 9.72 -7.23
CA GLN A 92 17.36 10.12 -8.07
C GLN A 92 18.04 8.94 -8.74
N LEU A 93 18.09 7.79 -8.08
CA LEU A 93 18.56 6.55 -8.68
C LEU A 93 17.70 6.17 -9.89
N VAL A 94 16.37 6.17 -9.72
CA VAL A 94 15.42 5.87 -10.81
C VAL A 94 15.59 6.85 -11.99
N GLN A 95 15.77 8.14 -11.70
CA GLN A 95 16.01 9.14 -12.72
C GLN A 95 17.37 8.97 -13.44
N LEU A 96 18.42 8.58 -12.71
CA LEU A 96 19.77 8.43 -13.26
C LEU A 96 19.88 7.20 -14.18
N VAL A 97 19.32 6.08 -13.76
CA VAL A 97 19.43 4.80 -14.48
C VAL A 97 18.43 4.74 -15.63
N GLY A 98 17.19 5.22 -15.41
CA GLY A 98 16.10 5.25 -16.41
C GLY A 98 15.50 3.88 -16.73
N ASP A 99 16.31 2.83 -16.82
CA ASP A 99 15.83 1.45 -17.03
C ASP A 99 15.34 0.85 -15.71
N LYS A 100 14.06 0.52 -15.66
CA LYS A 100 13.42 -0.05 -14.47
C LYS A 100 13.95 -1.43 -14.09
N ALA A 101 14.29 -2.27 -15.07
CA ALA A 101 14.81 -3.61 -14.81
C ALA A 101 16.20 -3.53 -14.14
N ALA A 102 17.07 -2.66 -14.63
CA ALA A 102 18.37 -2.41 -14.02
C ALA A 102 18.24 -1.83 -12.59
N VAL A 103 17.32 -0.86 -12.40
CA VAL A 103 17.02 -0.33 -11.06
C VAL A 103 16.55 -1.45 -10.13
N ARG A 104 15.63 -2.30 -10.59
CA ARG A 104 15.14 -3.43 -9.78
C ARG A 104 16.28 -4.34 -9.34
N GLN A 105 17.14 -4.73 -10.27
CA GLN A 105 18.29 -5.59 -9.95
C GLN A 105 19.20 -4.96 -8.89
N MET A 106 19.45 -3.65 -8.98
CA MET A 106 20.22 -2.92 -7.96
C MET A 106 19.50 -2.88 -6.60
N LEU A 107 18.18 -2.61 -6.59
CA LEU A 107 17.41 -2.57 -5.35
C LEU A 107 17.35 -3.95 -4.68
N VAL A 108 17.10 -5.01 -5.47
CA VAL A 108 16.98 -6.39 -4.98
C VAL A 108 18.25 -6.86 -4.29
N SER A 109 19.44 -6.48 -4.77
CA SER A 109 20.72 -6.83 -4.12
C SER A 109 20.94 -6.17 -2.75
N HIS A 110 20.11 -5.18 -2.39
CA HIS A 110 20.22 -4.42 -1.13
C HIS A 110 19.00 -4.56 -0.23
N LEU A 111 18.07 -5.48 -0.57
CA LEU A 111 16.89 -5.74 0.26
C LEU A 111 17.26 -6.40 1.59
N GLY A 112 16.30 -6.35 2.53
CA GLY A 112 16.39 -7.00 3.82
C GLY A 112 17.15 -6.18 4.85
N ARG A 113 17.94 -6.87 5.65
CA ARG A 113 18.67 -6.30 6.78
C ARG A 113 19.84 -5.45 6.32
N SER A 114 19.92 -4.26 6.89
CA SER A 114 21.14 -3.45 6.86
C SER A 114 21.44 -2.93 8.28
N PHE A 115 22.71 -2.83 8.63
CA PHE A 115 23.15 -2.22 9.89
C PHE A 115 24.08 -1.06 9.57
N ARG A 116 23.66 0.15 9.94
CA ARG A 116 24.41 1.36 9.60
C ARG A 116 24.38 2.34 10.77
N GLN A 117 25.54 2.83 11.17
CA GLN A 117 25.69 3.81 12.26
C GLN A 117 24.96 3.39 13.57
N GLY A 118 25.03 2.10 13.92
CA GLY A 118 24.38 1.58 15.12
C GLY A 118 22.86 1.33 14.98
N ARG A 119 22.27 1.48 13.77
CA ARG A 119 20.83 1.32 13.53
C ARG A 119 20.52 0.10 12.68
N HIS A 120 19.47 -0.61 13.05
CA HIS A 120 18.88 -1.70 12.27
C HIS A 120 17.91 -1.14 11.24
N ILE A 121 18.20 -1.37 9.97
CA ILE A 121 17.40 -0.90 8.83
C ILE A 121 16.81 -2.10 8.13
N LEU A 122 15.50 -2.06 7.88
CA LEU A 122 14.79 -3.02 7.03
C LEU A 122 14.47 -2.35 5.69
N ARG A 123 14.80 -3.02 4.59
CA ARG A 123 14.46 -2.60 3.23
C ARG A 123 13.54 -3.61 2.58
N VAL A 124 12.41 -3.15 2.08
CA VAL A 124 11.42 -3.98 1.36
C VAL A 124 11.10 -3.35 0.02
N LEU A 125 10.88 -4.19 -1.00
CA LEU A 125 10.43 -3.73 -2.31
C LEU A 125 8.90 -3.85 -2.40
N TYR A 126 8.27 -2.80 -2.95
CA TYR A 126 6.83 -2.74 -3.13
C TYR A 126 6.47 -2.19 -4.54
N TYR A 127 5.33 -2.57 -5.06
CA TYR A 127 4.99 -2.31 -6.46
C TYR A 127 4.28 -0.96 -6.72
N ARG A 128 3.72 -0.31 -5.70
CA ARG A 128 3.00 0.96 -5.86
C ARG A 128 3.28 1.98 -4.77
N PRO A 129 3.12 3.29 -5.06
CA PRO A 129 3.28 4.35 -4.06
C PRO A 129 2.21 4.29 -2.97
N LEU A 130 2.59 4.63 -1.75
CA LEU A 130 1.70 4.72 -0.57
C LEU A 130 1.41 6.21 -0.26
N ARG A 131 0.70 6.89 -1.17
CA ARG A 131 0.58 8.36 -1.16
C ARG A 131 -0.36 8.92 -0.11
N ASN A 132 -1.42 8.19 0.21
CA ASN A 132 -2.43 8.62 1.16
C ASN A 132 -2.39 7.70 2.38
N LEU A 133 -2.04 8.27 3.53
CA LEU A 133 -1.99 7.60 4.83
C LEU A 133 -2.93 8.27 5.84
N LEU A 134 -3.87 9.11 5.37
CA LEU A 134 -4.81 9.84 6.23
C LEU A 134 -5.94 8.92 6.68
N PRO A 135 -6.07 8.61 7.98
CA PRO A 135 -7.18 7.83 8.52
C PRO A 135 -8.54 8.46 8.19
N GLY A 136 -9.58 7.64 7.99
CA GLY A 136 -10.93 8.10 7.66
C GLY A 136 -11.13 8.50 6.20
N THR A 137 -10.11 8.32 5.35
CA THR A 137 -10.22 8.31 3.89
C THR A 137 -10.16 6.86 3.39
N PRO A 138 -10.58 6.58 2.13
CA PRO A 138 -10.47 5.25 1.58
C PRO A 138 -9.00 4.79 1.52
N LEU A 139 -8.61 3.87 2.40
CA LEU A 139 -7.28 3.28 2.44
C LEU A 139 -7.31 1.85 1.93
N ARG A 140 -6.32 1.49 1.10
CA ARG A 140 -6.07 0.11 0.72
C ARG A 140 -5.34 -0.62 1.86
N ARG A 141 -5.26 -1.95 1.80
CA ARG A 141 -4.66 -2.79 2.84
C ARG A 141 -3.26 -2.35 3.30
N SER A 142 -2.40 -1.92 2.37
CA SER A 142 -1.02 -1.52 2.72
C SER A 142 -0.96 -0.15 3.36
N GLU A 143 -1.78 0.80 2.93
CA GLU A 143 -1.94 2.08 3.61
C GLU A 143 -2.56 1.89 5.00
N THR A 144 -3.53 1.00 5.14
CA THR A 144 -4.09 0.60 6.45
C THR A 144 -3.00 0.04 7.38
N HIS A 145 -2.14 -0.84 6.86
CA HIS A 145 -1.01 -1.35 7.64
C HIS A 145 -0.06 -0.22 8.07
N MET A 146 0.33 0.67 7.14
CA MET A 146 1.22 1.81 7.46
C MET A 146 0.57 2.77 8.46
N ALA A 147 -0.73 3.07 8.31
CA ALA A 147 -1.45 3.89 9.27
C ALA A 147 -1.36 3.31 10.71
N ARG A 148 -1.48 2.00 10.86
CA ARG A 148 -1.32 1.30 12.16
C ARG A 148 0.10 1.40 12.75
N GLN A 149 1.12 1.64 11.91
CA GLN A 149 2.48 1.88 12.41
C GLN A 149 2.70 3.34 12.83
N ILE A 150 1.89 4.27 12.30
CA ILE A 150 2.08 5.72 12.47
C ILE A 150 1.17 6.30 13.55
N PHE A 151 -0.05 5.79 13.65
CA PHE A 151 -1.06 6.32 14.56
C PHE A 151 -1.39 5.33 15.67
N SER A 152 -1.93 5.86 16.76
CA SER A 152 -2.58 5.09 17.82
C SER A 152 -4.07 5.40 17.88
N THR A 153 -4.81 4.56 18.57
CA THR A 153 -6.26 4.59 18.75
C THR A 153 -6.59 4.51 20.25
N LEU A 154 -7.87 4.64 20.65
CA LEU A 154 -8.21 4.45 22.05
C LEU A 154 -7.92 3.03 22.53
N THR A 155 -8.32 2.03 21.75
CA THR A 155 -8.03 0.62 21.96
C THR A 155 -7.21 0.10 20.77
N ARG A 156 -6.54 -1.01 20.90
CA ARG A 156 -5.83 -1.66 19.79
C ARG A 156 -6.39 -3.05 19.55
N ILE A 157 -6.60 -3.40 18.30
CA ILE A 157 -6.97 -4.76 17.91
C ILE A 157 -5.67 -5.54 17.67
N ASN A 158 -5.47 -6.63 18.41
CA ASN A 158 -4.37 -7.54 18.19
C ASN A 158 -4.54 -8.25 16.83
N GLU A 159 -3.57 -8.09 15.94
CA GLU A 159 -3.67 -8.61 14.57
C GLU A 159 -3.53 -10.14 14.48
N GLU A 160 -3.09 -10.82 15.56
CA GLU A 160 -2.90 -12.26 15.59
C GLU A 160 -4.16 -13.01 16.05
N ASN A 161 -4.89 -12.47 17.04
CA ASN A 161 -6.02 -13.14 17.67
C ASN A 161 -7.32 -12.32 17.66
N GLY A 162 -7.30 -11.05 17.28
CA GLY A 162 -8.46 -10.15 17.23
C GLY A 162 -8.91 -9.63 18.60
N GLU A 163 -8.16 -9.90 19.67
CA GLU A 163 -8.48 -9.40 21.00
C GLU A 163 -8.20 -7.90 21.12
N LEU A 164 -8.96 -7.24 22.00
CA LEU A 164 -8.74 -5.84 22.32
C LEU A 164 -7.63 -5.69 23.35
N GLU A 165 -6.72 -4.80 23.05
CA GLU A 165 -5.63 -4.39 23.92
C GLU A 165 -5.76 -2.89 24.27
N ALA A 166 -5.18 -2.51 25.40
CA ALA A 166 -5.02 -1.12 25.76
C ALA A 166 -4.06 -0.40 24.80
N ASP A 167 -4.44 0.81 24.37
CA ASP A 167 -3.57 1.69 23.61
C ASP A 167 -3.55 3.09 24.27
N ILE A 168 -4.08 4.15 23.66
CA ILE A 168 -4.22 5.46 24.33
C ILE A 168 -5.09 5.34 25.58
N ALA A 169 -6.20 4.60 25.52
CA ALA A 169 -6.96 4.24 26.70
C ALA A 169 -6.34 3.01 27.38
N HIS A 170 -6.06 3.13 28.68
CA HIS A 170 -5.57 2.01 29.47
C HIS A 170 -6.68 1.14 30.06
N HIS A 171 -7.92 1.65 30.07
CA HIS A 171 -9.11 0.95 30.54
C HIS A 171 -10.38 1.56 29.93
N TRP A 172 -11.42 0.74 29.76
CA TRP A 172 -12.75 1.17 29.31
C TRP A 172 -13.84 0.30 29.90
N LYS A 173 -15.05 0.84 29.96
CA LYS A 173 -16.23 0.11 30.42
C LYS A 173 -17.53 0.67 29.85
N ALA A 174 -18.52 -0.17 29.65
CA ALA A 174 -19.88 0.26 29.44
C ALA A 174 -20.48 0.74 30.77
N ILE A 175 -20.95 1.98 30.79
CA ILE A 175 -21.74 2.53 31.92
C ILE A 175 -23.21 2.13 31.75
N SER A 176 -23.67 2.15 30.49
CA SER A 176 -24.98 1.62 30.05
C SER A 176 -24.85 1.16 28.59
N PRO A 177 -25.86 0.52 27.99
CA PRO A 177 -25.84 0.15 26.58
C PRO A 177 -25.62 1.34 25.61
N LEU A 178 -25.91 2.57 26.06
CA LEU A 178 -25.77 3.80 25.26
C LEU A 178 -24.64 4.71 25.75
N HIS A 179 -23.84 4.28 26.72
CA HIS A 179 -22.81 5.11 27.33
C HIS A 179 -21.58 4.29 27.66
N TRP A 180 -20.47 4.61 26.99
CA TRP A 180 -19.16 4.02 27.23
C TRP A 180 -18.20 5.05 27.81
N ARG A 181 -17.32 4.62 28.73
CA ARG A 181 -16.29 5.43 29.34
C ARG A 181 -14.91 4.85 29.11
N PHE A 182 -13.99 5.70 28.67
CA PHE A 182 -12.59 5.38 28.44
C PHE A 182 -11.69 6.21 29.35
N TYR A 183 -10.64 5.59 29.90
CA TYR A 183 -9.66 6.23 30.75
C TYR A 183 -8.33 6.30 30.01
N LEU A 184 -7.83 7.53 29.74
CA LEU A 184 -6.69 7.76 28.87
C LEU A 184 -5.39 7.85 29.65
N ARG A 185 -4.28 7.50 29.00
CA ARG A 185 -2.91 7.65 29.54
C ARG A 185 -2.47 9.11 29.38
N PRO A 186 -1.88 9.73 30.41
CA PRO A 186 -1.19 11.01 30.26
C PRO A 186 0.20 10.82 29.63
N GLY A 187 0.82 11.91 29.18
CA GLY A 187 2.21 11.93 28.72
C GLY A 187 2.47 11.24 27.37
N ILE A 188 1.45 11.08 26.53
CA ILE A 188 1.59 10.61 25.17
C ILE A 188 2.02 11.78 24.27
N HIS A 189 3.01 11.58 23.41
CA HIS A 189 3.49 12.61 22.49
C HIS A 189 3.22 12.24 21.02
N PHE A 190 2.91 13.23 20.23
CA PHE A 190 2.96 13.13 18.76
C PHE A 190 4.40 13.13 18.25
N HIS A 191 4.62 12.63 17.06
CA HIS A 191 5.96 12.54 16.42
C HIS A 191 6.70 13.88 16.33
N HIS A 192 6.01 15.02 16.38
CA HIS A 192 6.60 16.36 16.38
C HIS A 192 6.89 16.89 17.78
N GLY A 193 6.70 16.07 18.83
CA GLY A 193 7.04 16.40 20.22
C GLY A 193 5.94 17.08 21.04
N ARG A 194 4.79 17.45 20.45
CA ARG A 194 3.65 17.98 21.21
C ARG A 194 2.96 16.85 21.98
N GLU A 195 2.62 17.11 23.24
CA GLU A 195 1.82 16.19 24.05
C GLU A 195 0.40 16.08 23.49
N LEU A 196 -0.17 14.87 23.55
CA LEU A 196 -1.55 14.60 23.20
C LEU A 196 -2.48 15.20 24.23
N GLU A 197 -3.47 15.96 23.78
CA GLU A 197 -4.50 16.58 24.60
C GLU A 197 -5.86 15.93 24.36
N MET A 198 -6.78 16.08 25.32
CA MET A 198 -8.15 15.58 25.17
C MET A 198 -8.87 16.18 23.94
N ALA A 199 -8.53 17.42 23.59
CA ALA A 199 -9.06 18.08 22.40
C ALA A 199 -8.72 17.33 21.09
N ASP A 200 -7.51 16.76 20.99
CA ASP A 200 -7.11 15.94 19.84
C ASP A 200 -7.98 14.68 19.71
N VAL A 201 -8.23 14.05 20.86
CA VAL A 201 -9.05 12.82 20.92
C VAL A 201 -10.48 13.13 20.50
N ILE A 202 -11.09 14.17 21.09
CA ILE A 202 -12.47 14.57 20.79
C ILE A 202 -12.60 14.96 19.32
N ALA A 203 -11.70 15.80 18.79
CA ALA A 203 -11.73 16.22 17.38
C ALA A 203 -11.60 15.04 16.42
N SER A 204 -10.70 14.09 16.71
CA SER A 204 -10.51 12.89 15.88
C SER A 204 -11.75 12.00 15.86
N LEU A 205 -12.37 11.77 17.01
CA LEU A 205 -13.57 10.94 17.10
C LEU A 205 -14.82 11.64 16.53
N GLN A 206 -14.92 12.98 16.67
CA GLN A 206 -15.95 13.76 15.99
C GLN A 206 -15.83 13.65 14.47
N ARG A 207 -14.61 13.70 13.94
CA ARG A 207 -14.35 13.45 12.52
C ARG A 207 -14.79 12.03 12.11
N ALA A 208 -14.47 11.02 12.92
CA ALA A 208 -14.90 9.65 12.66
C ALA A 208 -16.44 9.50 12.71
N SER A 209 -17.13 10.21 13.60
CA SER A 209 -18.61 10.15 13.75
C SER A 209 -19.37 10.62 12.50
N ALA A 210 -18.72 11.34 11.60
CA ALA A 210 -19.29 11.70 10.30
C ALA A 210 -19.35 10.51 9.30
N LEU A 211 -18.65 9.42 9.59
CA LEU A 211 -18.64 8.22 8.73
C LEU A 211 -19.82 7.29 9.08
N PRO A 212 -20.38 6.56 8.09
CA PRO A 212 -21.59 5.73 8.28
C PRO A 212 -21.46 4.73 9.43
N LEU A 213 -20.31 4.09 9.60
CA LEU A 213 -20.08 3.07 10.64
C LEU A 213 -20.16 3.66 12.05
N TYR A 214 -19.82 4.95 12.22
CA TYR A 214 -19.78 5.68 13.50
C TYR A 214 -20.96 6.63 13.70
N SER A 215 -21.88 6.73 12.76
CA SER A 215 -22.99 7.72 12.76
C SER A 215 -23.96 7.63 13.95
N HIS A 216 -23.91 6.55 14.72
CA HIS A 216 -24.68 6.34 15.95
C HIS A 216 -24.02 6.99 17.18
N ILE A 217 -22.79 7.50 17.08
CA ILE A 217 -22.15 8.30 18.13
C ILE A 217 -22.83 9.66 18.17
N ARG A 218 -23.50 9.96 19.28
CA ARG A 218 -24.28 11.19 19.47
C ARG A 218 -23.49 12.32 20.09
N ASP A 219 -22.69 11.98 21.10
CA ASP A 219 -21.94 12.98 21.88
C ASP A 219 -20.65 12.38 22.42
N ILE A 220 -19.61 13.21 22.50
CA ILE A 220 -18.27 12.85 22.99
C ILE A 220 -17.84 13.96 23.95
N VAL A 221 -17.73 13.63 25.22
CA VAL A 221 -17.43 14.61 26.29
C VAL A 221 -16.33 14.14 27.22
N SER A 222 -15.64 15.08 27.85
CA SER A 222 -14.63 14.81 28.85
C SER A 222 -15.09 15.32 30.21
N PRO A 223 -15.65 14.45 31.06
CA PRO A 223 -16.16 14.86 32.37
C PRO A 223 -15.05 15.23 33.36
N THR A 224 -13.88 14.66 33.21
CA THR A 224 -12.68 14.95 34.01
C THR A 224 -11.44 14.81 33.11
N PRO A 225 -10.28 15.41 33.49
CA PRO A 225 -9.04 15.16 32.75
C PRO A 225 -8.78 13.66 32.56
N TRP A 226 -8.38 13.28 31.37
CA TRP A 226 -8.07 11.89 30.98
C TRP A 226 -9.24 10.88 31.04
N THR A 227 -10.48 11.38 31.15
CA THR A 227 -11.69 10.56 31.07
C THR A 227 -12.52 11.01 29.88
N LEU A 228 -12.91 10.07 29.03
CA LEU A 228 -13.72 10.30 27.84
C LEU A 228 -15.01 9.50 27.93
N ASP A 229 -16.14 10.16 27.77
CA ASP A 229 -17.46 9.55 27.68
C ASP A 229 -17.97 9.64 26.25
N ILE A 230 -18.41 8.50 25.71
CA ILE A 230 -19.03 8.39 24.38
C ILE A 230 -20.49 7.99 24.58
N HIS A 231 -21.42 8.84 24.14
CA HIS A 231 -22.85 8.60 24.18
C HIS A 231 -23.37 8.21 22.81
N LEU A 232 -24.19 7.18 22.77
CA LEU A 232 -24.70 6.56 21.55
C LEU A 232 -26.21 6.83 21.39
N SER A 233 -26.69 6.85 20.15
CA SER A 233 -28.14 6.89 19.82
C SER A 233 -28.77 5.50 19.80
N GLN A 234 -27.98 4.46 19.67
CA GLN A 234 -28.39 3.04 19.71
C GLN A 234 -27.26 2.20 20.33
N PRO A 235 -27.59 1.06 20.97
CA PRO A 235 -26.58 0.20 21.57
C PRO A 235 -25.54 -0.30 20.55
N ASP A 236 -24.29 -0.40 20.99
CA ASP A 236 -23.21 -0.96 20.18
C ASP A 236 -22.26 -1.79 21.04
N SER A 237 -22.29 -3.10 20.87
CA SER A 237 -21.38 -4.04 21.53
C SER A 237 -19.99 -4.02 20.90
N TRP A 238 -19.85 -3.51 19.67
CA TRP A 238 -18.58 -3.39 18.95
C TRP A 238 -17.86 -2.05 19.17
N LEU A 239 -18.42 -1.13 19.96
CA LEU A 239 -17.82 0.19 20.13
C LEU A 239 -16.33 0.13 20.53
N PRO A 240 -15.88 -0.73 21.47
CA PRO A 240 -14.45 -0.82 21.76
C PRO A 240 -13.60 -1.23 20.56
N TRP A 241 -14.07 -2.10 19.68
CA TRP A 241 -13.38 -2.45 18.41
C TRP A 241 -13.41 -1.31 17.40
N LEU A 242 -14.52 -0.57 17.32
CA LEU A 242 -14.60 0.66 16.51
C LEU A 242 -13.55 1.70 16.97
N MET A 243 -13.33 1.80 18.27
CA MET A 243 -12.30 2.71 18.83
C MET A 243 -10.86 2.22 18.57
N GLY A 244 -10.68 0.99 18.08
CA GLY A 244 -9.40 0.44 17.62
C GLY A 244 -9.29 0.36 16.08
N HIS A 245 -10.31 0.82 15.36
CA HIS A 245 -10.35 0.76 13.89
C HIS A 245 -9.72 2.02 13.27
N VAL A 246 -9.27 1.91 12.02
CA VAL A 246 -8.49 2.96 11.34
C VAL A 246 -9.16 4.34 11.34
N PRO A 247 -10.46 4.51 11.05
CA PRO A 247 -11.09 5.82 11.08
C PRO A 247 -11.06 6.52 12.44
N ALA A 248 -10.94 5.76 13.54
CA ALA A 248 -10.87 6.28 14.91
C ALA A 248 -9.43 6.59 15.38
N MET A 249 -8.44 6.54 14.49
CA MET A 249 -7.06 6.94 14.81
C MET A 249 -6.98 8.41 15.19
N ILE A 250 -6.17 8.69 16.22
CA ILE A 250 -6.04 10.02 16.80
C ILE A 250 -5.02 10.85 16.03
N LEU A 251 -5.46 12.01 15.56
CA LEU A 251 -4.69 13.01 14.84
C LEU A 251 -4.51 14.25 15.72
N PRO A 252 -3.43 15.03 15.52
CA PRO A 252 -3.36 16.36 16.13
C PRO A 252 -4.51 17.23 15.60
N GLN A 253 -5.18 17.99 16.46
CA GLN A 253 -6.35 18.80 16.06
C GLN A 253 -6.04 19.79 14.93
N GLU A 254 -4.78 20.23 14.83
CA GLU A 254 -4.27 21.12 13.79
C GLU A 254 -3.84 20.42 12.50
N TRP A 255 -4.14 19.15 12.31
CA TRP A 255 -3.64 18.34 11.18
C TRP A 255 -3.88 18.96 9.79
N GLU A 256 -4.97 19.71 9.60
CA GLU A 256 -5.28 20.37 8.32
C GLU A 256 -4.30 21.50 8.00
N THR A 257 -3.70 22.11 9.02
CA THR A 257 -2.71 23.19 8.85
C THR A 257 -1.29 22.66 8.62
N LEU A 258 -1.07 21.37 8.90
CA LEU A 258 0.20 20.69 8.70
C LEU A 258 0.27 20.25 7.21
N GLY A 259 1.00 21.02 6.41
CA GLY A 259 1.10 20.79 4.96
C GLY A 259 1.48 19.34 4.62
N HIS A 260 0.86 18.79 3.56
CA HIS A 260 1.10 17.42 3.08
C HIS A 260 0.77 16.30 4.08
N PHE A 261 -0.12 16.52 5.04
CA PHE A 261 -0.43 15.57 6.10
C PHE A 261 -0.85 14.17 5.58
N ALA A 262 -1.61 14.10 4.49
CA ALA A 262 -2.02 12.81 3.92
C ALA A 262 -0.84 11.92 3.48
N SER A 263 0.27 12.52 3.06
CA SER A 263 1.47 11.79 2.64
C SER A 263 2.56 11.72 3.71
N GLN A 264 2.62 12.71 4.60
CA GLN A 264 3.57 12.80 5.70
C GLN A 264 2.83 13.04 7.03
N PRO A 265 2.01 12.08 7.46
CA PRO A 265 1.23 12.24 8.67
C PRO A 265 2.09 12.26 9.93
N ILE A 266 1.55 12.93 10.94
CA ILE A 266 2.08 12.99 12.28
C ILE A 266 1.08 12.27 13.20
N GLY A 267 1.52 11.19 13.82
CA GLY A 267 0.72 10.39 14.75
C GLY A 267 1.41 10.22 16.09
N THR A 268 0.90 9.29 16.88
CA THR A 268 1.44 8.89 18.18
C THR A 268 1.94 7.45 18.19
N GLY A 269 1.99 6.81 17.03
CA GLY A 269 2.36 5.40 16.85
C GLY A 269 3.85 5.14 16.97
N PRO A 270 4.27 3.85 16.86
CA PRO A 270 5.66 3.45 17.08
C PRO A 270 6.64 3.93 15.99
N TYR A 271 6.16 4.41 14.84
CA TYR A 271 6.99 4.91 13.75
C TYR A 271 6.54 6.27 13.25
N ALA A 272 7.51 7.16 13.02
CA ALA A 272 7.31 8.47 12.41
C ALA A 272 7.68 8.45 10.92
N VAL A 273 6.91 9.13 10.07
CA VAL A 273 7.21 9.28 8.64
C VAL A 273 8.31 10.30 8.46
N MET A 274 9.43 9.89 7.88
CA MET A 274 10.55 10.76 7.54
C MET A 274 10.50 11.23 6.10
N ARG A 275 9.98 10.39 5.21
CA ARG A 275 9.88 10.67 3.79
C ARG A 275 8.82 9.80 3.16
N ASN A 276 7.99 10.38 2.31
CA ASN A 276 7.07 9.64 1.46
C ASN A 276 7.05 10.30 0.07
N THR A 277 7.56 9.58 -0.92
CA THR A 277 7.65 10.01 -2.31
C THR A 277 7.03 8.99 -3.24
N ARG A 278 7.11 9.21 -4.54
CA ARG A 278 6.65 8.22 -5.53
C ARG A 278 7.42 6.89 -5.44
N ASN A 279 8.71 6.95 -5.10
CA ASN A 279 9.58 5.77 -5.15
C ASN A 279 10.04 5.30 -3.76
N GLN A 280 9.63 5.95 -2.67
CA GLN A 280 10.09 5.59 -1.34
C GLN A 280 9.13 6.04 -0.24
N LEU A 281 8.80 5.14 0.69
CA LEU A 281 8.32 5.49 2.03
C LEU A 281 9.39 5.09 3.04
N LYS A 282 9.83 6.06 3.85
CA LYS A 282 10.80 5.88 4.91
C LYS A 282 10.19 6.27 6.25
N ILE A 283 10.21 5.34 7.19
CA ILE A 283 9.71 5.55 8.56
C ILE A 283 10.81 5.19 9.56
N HIS A 284 10.87 5.92 10.67
CA HIS A 284 11.81 5.71 11.77
C HIS A 284 11.07 5.35 13.04
N ALA A 285 11.66 4.49 13.87
CA ALA A 285 11.17 4.23 15.21
C ALA A 285 11.08 5.54 16.01
N PHE A 286 9.95 5.72 16.67
CA PHE A 286 9.70 6.89 17.52
C PHE A 286 10.25 6.64 18.91
N GLU A 287 11.25 7.41 19.32
CA GLU A 287 11.97 7.20 20.58
C GLU A 287 11.07 7.44 21.79
N ASP A 288 10.17 8.44 21.73
CA ASP A 288 9.24 8.79 22.81
C ASP A 288 7.90 8.06 22.71
N TYR A 289 7.87 6.91 22.00
CA TYR A 289 6.67 6.09 21.92
C TYR A 289 6.28 5.57 23.30
N PHE A 290 5.03 5.77 23.70
CA PHE A 290 4.51 5.41 25.04
C PHE A 290 4.41 3.90 25.31
N GLY A 291 4.61 3.06 24.30
CA GLY A 291 4.68 1.61 24.40
C GLY A 291 6.11 1.09 24.28
N PHE A 292 6.26 -0.18 23.89
CA PHE A 292 7.59 -0.73 23.59
C PHE A 292 8.17 -0.07 22.33
N ARG A 293 9.37 0.47 22.44
CA ARG A 293 10.12 0.96 21.29
C ARG A 293 10.36 -0.17 20.28
N ALA A 294 10.18 0.15 19.02
CA ALA A 294 10.47 -0.78 17.94
C ALA A 294 11.95 -1.18 17.91
N LEU A 295 12.23 -2.46 17.62
CA LEU A 295 13.58 -3.00 17.53
C LEU A 295 14.24 -2.74 16.18
N ILE A 296 13.44 -2.51 15.13
CA ILE A 296 13.91 -2.03 13.84
C ILE A 296 13.87 -0.50 13.88
N ASP A 297 15.03 0.14 13.75
CA ASP A 297 15.16 1.60 13.85
C ASP A 297 14.60 2.32 12.63
N GLU A 298 14.67 1.70 11.46
CA GLU A 298 14.25 2.30 10.20
C GLU A 298 13.64 1.25 9.27
N VAL A 299 12.50 1.58 8.66
CA VAL A 299 11.92 0.78 7.57
C VAL A 299 11.87 1.62 6.31
N ASN A 300 12.48 1.09 5.26
CA ASN A 300 12.49 1.66 3.92
C ASN A 300 11.64 0.80 2.98
N VAL A 301 10.49 1.30 2.58
CA VAL A 301 9.69 0.70 1.51
C VAL A 301 10.08 1.37 0.20
N TRP A 302 10.84 0.67 -0.62
CA TRP A 302 11.23 1.10 -1.95
C TRP A 302 10.14 0.76 -2.95
N VAL A 303 9.73 1.74 -3.73
CA VAL A 303 8.61 1.59 -4.67
C VAL A 303 9.12 1.62 -6.10
N LEU A 304 8.84 0.56 -6.83
CA LEU A 304 9.16 0.47 -8.25
C LEU A 304 7.93 -0.08 -9.00
N PRO A 305 7.08 0.81 -9.57
CA PRO A 305 5.93 0.41 -10.36
C PRO A 305 6.33 -0.31 -11.66
N ASP A 306 5.47 -1.18 -12.14
CA ASP A 306 5.55 -1.85 -13.45
C ASP A 306 6.79 -2.75 -13.68
N VAL A 307 7.40 -3.24 -12.63
CA VAL A 307 8.51 -4.20 -12.77
C VAL A 307 8.09 -5.58 -12.32
N GLY A 308 7.74 -6.39 -13.29
CA GLY A 308 7.74 -7.86 -13.23
C GLY A 308 6.66 -8.51 -12.39
N ASP A 309 6.08 -9.46 -12.99
CA ASP A 309 4.92 -10.30 -12.68
C ASP A 309 4.97 -11.13 -11.39
N GLU A 310 5.98 -11.03 -10.56
CA GLU A 310 6.23 -12.09 -9.58
C GLU A 310 5.72 -11.84 -8.15
N THR A 311 5.25 -10.62 -7.81
CA THR A 311 4.97 -10.31 -6.39
C THR A 311 3.81 -9.36 -6.16
N THR A 312 2.68 -9.65 -6.69
CA THR A 312 1.50 -8.78 -6.55
C THR A 312 0.87 -8.82 -5.16
N CYS A 313 0.99 -9.94 -4.43
CA CYS A 313 0.49 -10.08 -3.05
C CYS A 313 1.57 -10.59 -2.08
N GLY A 314 2.83 -10.18 -2.26
CA GLY A 314 3.93 -10.59 -1.42
C GLY A 314 4.86 -9.45 -1.05
N LEU A 315 5.61 -9.64 0.03
CA LEU A 315 6.73 -8.81 0.42
C LEU A 315 8.03 -9.55 0.10
N THR A 316 8.95 -8.89 -0.58
CA THR A 316 10.30 -9.41 -0.80
C THR A 316 11.24 -8.74 0.20
N LEU A 317 11.79 -9.54 1.12
CA LEU A 317 12.66 -9.05 2.20
C LEU A 317 14.15 -9.17 1.86
N GLU A 318 14.51 -10.08 0.94
CA GLU A 318 15.91 -10.33 0.54
C GLU A 318 15.97 -10.62 -0.95
N GLY A 319 17.17 -10.44 -1.53
CA GLY A 319 17.41 -10.74 -2.93
C GLY A 319 17.33 -12.24 -3.26
N PRO A 320 17.21 -12.60 -4.55
CA PRO A 320 17.14 -13.98 -4.99
C PRO A 320 18.42 -14.74 -4.58
N THR A 321 18.22 -15.83 -3.86
CA THR A 321 19.27 -16.80 -3.52
C THR A 321 18.87 -18.17 -4.06
N GLU A 322 19.84 -19.01 -4.39
CA GLU A 322 19.57 -20.39 -4.79
C GLU A 322 18.75 -21.09 -3.70
N GLY A 323 17.55 -21.56 -4.04
CA GLY A 323 16.63 -22.20 -3.11
C GLY A 323 15.70 -21.26 -2.36
N GLU A 324 15.34 -20.13 -2.95
CA GLU A 324 14.32 -19.19 -2.43
C GLU A 324 13.08 -19.93 -1.94
N LYS A 325 12.79 -19.76 -0.66
CA LYS A 325 11.57 -20.31 -0.04
C LYS A 325 10.76 -19.16 0.55
N ALA A 326 9.44 -19.29 0.47
CA ALA A 326 8.58 -18.41 1.24
C ALA A 326 8.94 -18.53 2.72
N VAL A 327 9.21 -17.41 3.38
CA VAL A 327 9.42 -17.36 4.83
C VAL A 327 8.10 -17.69 5.53
N GLU A 328 7.02 -17.13 5.01
CA GLU A 328 5.65 -17.38 5.46
C GLU A 328 4.69 -17.32 4.28
N SER A 329 3.67 -18.18 4.31
CA SER A 329 2.56 -18.17 3.33
C SER A 329 1.24 -18.32 4.06
N ARG A 330 0.25 -17.54 3.65
CA ARG A 330 -1.09 -17.55 4.22
C ARG A 330 -2.12 -17.33 3.12
N LEU A 331 -3.23 -18.07 3.16
CA LEU A 331 -4.38 -17.74 2.34
C LEU A 331 -5.06 -16.49 2.94
N GLU A 332 -5.38 -15.50 2.11
CA GLU A 332 -6.00 -14.26 2.58
C GLU A 332 -7.36 -14.51 3.23
N GLU A 333 -7.66 -13.80 4.30
CA GLU A 333 -9.00 -13.74 4.89
C GLU A 333 -9.82 -12.70 4.09
N GLY A 334 -10.31 -13.12 2.94
CA GLY A 334 -11.02 -12.27 2.00
C GLY A 334 -11.10 -12.91 0.63
N CYS A 335 -11.57 -12.18 -0.35
CA CYS A 335 -11.64 -12.67 -1.73
C CYS A 335 -11.68 -11.54 -2.75
N TYR A 336 -11.36 -11.87 -3.99
CA TYR A 336 -11.73 -11.09 -5.16
C TYR A 336 -13.14 -11.48 -5.57
N TYR A 337 -13.97 -10.50 -5.91
CA TYR A 337 -15.37 -10.74 -6.24
C TYR A 337 -15.88 -9.78 -7.29
N LEU A 338 -16.88 -10.22 -8.04
CA LEU A 338 -17.70 -9.35 -8.88
C LEU A 338 -18.84 -8.75 -8.07
N LEU A 339 -19.11 -7.49 -8.34
CA LEU A 339 -20.27 -6.78 -7.85
C LEU A 339 -21.09 -6.30 -9.04
N PHE A 340 -22.33 -6.78 -9.18
CA PHE A 340 -23.24 -6.34 -10.21
C PHE A 340 -23.93 -5.05 -9.80
N ASP A 341 -23.91 -4.06 -10.68
CA ASP A 341 -24.47 -2.74 -10.40
C ASP A 341 -25.99 -2.74 -10.64
N ALA A 342 -26.77 -2.62 -9.58
CA ALA A 342 -28.22 -2.57 -9.69
C ALA A 342 -28.72 -1.30 -10.41
N ARG A 343 -27.88 -0.29 -10.60
CA ARG A 343 -28.20 0.93 -11.36
C ARG A 343 -28.12 0.69 -12.87
N SER A 344 -27.36 -0.31 -13.32
CA SER A 344 -27.29 -0.74 -14.72
C SER A 344 -28.41 -1.71 -15.04
N SER A 345 -29.04 -1.56 -16.21
CA SER A 345 -30.07 -2.49 -16.69
C SER A 345 -29.56 -3.92 -16.87
N ARG A 346 -28.27 -4.10 -17.23
CA ARG A 346 -27.63 -5.40 -17.35
C ARG A 346 -27.23 -5.95 -15.99
N GLY A 347 -26.62 -5.13 -15.13
CA GLY A 347 -26.23 -5.53 -13.77
C GLY A 347 -27.44 -5.82 -12.88
N ALA A 348 -28.58 -5.14 -13.07
CA ALA A 348 -29.83 -5.40 -12.36
C ALA A 348 -30.52 -6.70 -12.82
N ASN A 349 -30.22 -7.20 -14.02
CA ASN A 349 -30.91 -8.35 -14.60
C ASN A 349 -30.50 -9.67 -13.97
N PRO A 350 -31.39 -10.41 -13.27
CA PRO A 350 -31.06 -11.68 -12.64
C PRO A 350 -30.54 -12.75 -13.63
N ALA A 351 -31.07 -12.79 -14.85
CA ALA A 351 -30.62 -13.76 -15.86
C ALA A 351 -29.17 -13.50 -16.31
N VAL A 352 -28.77 -12.21 -16.39
CA VAL A 352 -27.37 -11.83 -16.65
C VAL A 352 -26.47 -12.28 -15.51
N ARG A 353 -26.86 -12.02 -14.25
CA ARG A 353 -26.08 -12.42 -13.06
C ARG A 353 -25.90 -13.94 -12.99
N GLU A 354 -26.98 -14.71 -13.23
CA GLU A 354 -26.95 -16.18 -13.21
C GLU A 354 -26.03 -16.70 -14.31
N TRP A 355 -26.17 -16.22 -15.53
CA TRP A 355 -25.37 -16.67 -16.65
C TRP A 355 -23.89 -16.29 -16.49
N VAL A 356 -23.59 -15.02 -16.16
CA VAL A 356 -22.21 -14.55 -15.94
C VAL A 356 -21.54 -15.32 -14.78
N SER A 357 -22.28 -15.56 -13.68
CA SER A 357 -21.76 -16.35 -12.56
C SER A 357 -21.44 -17.79 -12.93
N ARG A 358 -22.13 -18.36 -13.92
CA ARG A 358 -21.84 -19.69 -14.46
C ARG A 358 -20.56 -19.69 -15.28
N ILE A 359 -20.43 -18.73 -16.21
CA ILE A 359 -19.27 -18.63 -17.11
C ILE A 359 -18.01 -18.27 -16.33
N LEU A 360 -18.10 -17.29 -15.43
CA LEU A 360 -17.01 -16.79 -14.60
C LEU A 360 -16.95 -17.52 -13.24
N SER A 361 -17.31 -18.80 -13.20
CA SER A 361 -17.20 -19.59 -11.97
C SER A 361 -15.74 -19.62 -11.48
N PRO A 362 -15.50 -19.72 -10.16
CA PRO A 362 -14.15 -19.78 -9.59
C PRO A 362 -13.26 -20.83 -10.24
N THR A 363 -13.83 -22.01 -10.55
CA THR A 363 -13.12 -23.11 -11.22
C THR A 363 -12.76 -22.75 -12.66
N ASN A 364 -13.68 -22.15 -13.43
CA ASN A 364 -13.40 -21.74 -14.80
C ASN A 364 -12.32 -20.67 -14.87
N LEU A 365 -12.37 -19.68 -13.97
CA LEU A 365 -11.35 -18.64 -13.88
C LEU A 365 -9.98 -19.25 -13.58
N LEU A 366 -9.88 -20.14 -12.62
CA LEU A 366 -8.62 -20.79 -12.27
C LEU A 366 -8.08 -21.62 -13.44
N TRP A 367 -8.96 -22.36 -14.13
CA TRP A 367 -8.55 -23.21 -15.27
C TRP A 367 -8.01 -22.41 -16.45
N HIS A 368 -8.53 -21.21 -16.70
CA HIS A 368 -8.12 -20.35 -17.81
C HIS A 368 -7.06 -19.31 -17.41
N ALA A 369 -6.69 -19.26 -16.12
CA ALA A 369 -5.62 -18.40 -15.64
C ALA A 369 -4.25 -18.87 -16.17
N SER A 370 -3.28 -17.95 -16.26
CA SER A 370 -1.89 -18.29 -16.55
C SER A 370 -1.33 -19.27 -15.51
N GLU A 371 -0.34 -20.07 -15.88
CA GLU A 371 0.35 -20.99 -14.95
C GLU A 371 0.87 -20.27 -13.70
N GLN A 372 1.33 -19.03 -13.87
CA GLN A 372 1.78 -18.20 -12.77
C GLN A 372 0.62 -17.88 -11.81
N ASN A 373 -0.52 -17.43 -12.31
CA ASN A 373 -1.67 -17.09 -11.49
C ASN A 373 -2.27 -18.33 -10.79
N GLN A 374 -2.27 -19.50 -11.45
CA GLN A 374 -2.71 -20.76 -10.85
C GLN A 374 -1.92 -21.15 -9.59
N ARG A 375 -0.69 -20.66 -9.41
CA ARG A 375 0.13 -20.91 -8.21
C ARG A 375 -0.32 -20.08 -7.00
N TYR A 376 -1.02 -18.97 -7.25
CA TYR A 376 -1.40 -18.00 -6.21
C TYR A 376 -2.89 -17.90 -5.99
N TRP A 377 -3.70 -18.30 -6.96
CA TRP A 377 -5.15 -18.23 -6.88
C TRP A 377 -5.73 -19.51 -6.33
N PHE A 378 -6.75 -19.35 -5.47
CA PHE A 378 -7.53 -20.44 -4.93
C PHE A 378 -9.02 -20.14 -5.15
N PRO A 379 -9.87 -21.09 -5.62
CA PRO A 379 -11.27 -20.83 -5.94
C PRO A 379 -12.04 -20.34 -4.71
N ALA A 380 -12.80 -19.25 -4.84
CA ALA A 380 -13.61 -18.69 -3.78
C ALA A 380 -15.08 -18.99 -3.98
N TYR A 381 -15.67 -19.72 -3.04
CA TYR A 381 -17.11 -19.99 -2.98
C TYR A 381 -17.79 -19.29 -1.81
N GLY A 382 -17.14 -18.30 -1.22
CA GLY A 382 -17.63 -17.44 -0.15
C GLY A 382 -16.70 -16.23 0.04
N LEU A 383 -17.08 -15.32 0.92
CA LEU A 383 -16.26 -14.15 1.25
C LEU A 383 -15.00 -14.52 2.03
N LEU A 384 -15.01 -15.64 2.73
CA LEU A 384 -13.86 -16.17 3.49
C LEU A 384 -13.51 -17.58 2.98
N PRO A 385 -12.23 -18.00 3.09
CA PRO A 385 -11.79 -19.32 2.62
C PRO A 385 -12.58 -20.51 3.19
N ARG A 386 -13.12 -20.36 4.40
CA ARG A 386 -13.91 -21.39 5.08
C ARG A 386 -15.40 -21.37 4.78
N TRP A 387 -15.87 -20.36 4.02
CA TRP A 387 -17.27 -20.21 3.69
C TRP A 387 -17.56 -20.67 2.26
N HIS A 388 -18.44 -21.65 2.13
CA HIS A 388 -18.86 -22.20 0.85
C HIS A 388 -20.34 -21.88 0.57
N HIS A 389 -20.69 -20.58 0.61
CA HIS A 389 -22.07 -20.12 0.53
C HIS A 389 -22.54 -19.80 -0.90
N ALA A 390 -21.61 -19.53 -1.80
CA ALA A 390 -21.94 -19.19 -3.18
C ALA A 390 -22.39 -20.45 -3.93
N ARG A 391 -23.56 -20.35 -4.56
CA ARG A 391 -24.06 -21.40 -5.45
C ARG A 391 -23.56 -21.14 -6.88
N PRO A 392 -23.25 -22.18 -7.66
CA PRO A 392 -22.96 -22.02 -9.07
C PRO A 392 -24.07 -21.23 -9.78
N GLY A 393 -23.69 -20.46 -10.78
CA GLY A 393 -24.66 -19.82 -11.65
C GLY A 393 -25.34 -20.83 -12.55
N SER A 394 -26.48 -20.46 -13.11
CA SER A 394 -27.30 -21.28 -13.97
C SER A 394 -27.84 -20.48 -15.19
N GLY A 395 -28.61 -21.11 -16.02
CA GLY A 395 -29.27 -20.47 -17.14
C GLY A 395 -28.42 -20.34 -18.40
N GLU A 396 -29.09 -19.91 -19.45
CA GLU A 396 -28.50 -19.67 -20.78
C GLU A 396 -28.14 -18.20 -20.96
N LYS A 397 -27.35 -17.92 -22.02
CA LYS A 397 -27.01 -16.54 -22.36
C LYS A 397 -28.29 -15.74 -22.65
N PRO A 398 -28.52 -14.63 -21.96
CA PRO A 398 -29.64 -13.76 -22.24
C PRO A 398 -29.62 -13.24 -23.68
N ALA A 399 -30.78 -13.21 -24.32
CA ALA A 399 -30.90 -12.71 -25.69
C ALA A 399 -30.42 -11.25 -25.78
N GLY A 400 -29.65 -10.93 -26.81
CA GLY A 400 -29.10 -9.58 -27.03
C GLY A 400 -27.96 -9.16 -26.10
N LEU A 401 -27.43 -10.07 -25.27
CA LEU A 401 -26.26 -9.77 -24.45
C LEU A 401 -24.99 -9.91 -25.31
N GLU A 402 -24.50 -8.79 -25.82
CA GLU A 402 -23.28 -8.73 -26.67
C GLU A 402 -22.11 -8.03 -25.97
N THR A 403 -22.40 -7.17 -25.02
CA THR A 403 -21.36 -6.38 -24.30
C THR A 403 -21.67 -6.28 -22.82
N LEU A 404 -20.62 -6.24 -22.01
CA LEU A 404 -20.66 -5.89 -20.57
C LEU A 404 -19.53 -4.91 -20.27
N THR A 405 -19.79 -3.95 -19.39
CA THR A 405 -18.77 -3.02 -18.88
C THR A 405 -18.29 -3.48 -17.53
N LEU A 406 -16.97 -3.67 -17.41
CA LEU A 406 -16.27 -4.03 -16.17
C LEU A 406 -15.44 -2.84 -15.70
N THR A 407 -15.67 -2.39 -14.47
CA THR A 407 -14.86 -1.32 -13.86
C THR A 407 -14.08 -1.83 -12.66
N PHE A 408 -12.81 -1.40 -12.54
CA PHE A 408 -11.97 -1.63 -11.36
C PHE A 408 -10.98 -0.48 -11.18
N TYR A 409 -10.33 -0.42 -10.01
CA TYR A 409 -9.36 0.63 -9.74
C TYR A 409 -7.95 0.27 -10.22
N ARG A 410 -7.23 1.31 -10.66
CA ARG A 410 -5.86 1.22 -11.18
C ARG A 410 -4.86 0.74 -10.12
N GLU A 411 -3.64 0.42 -10.58
CA GLU A 411 -2.51 0.02 -9.73
C GLU A 411 -2.81 -1.23 -8.91
N HIS A 412 -3.49 -2.20 -9.53
CA HIS A 412 -3.79 -3.49 -8.93
C HIS A 412 -3.63 -4.60 -9.98
N ASN A 413 -2.48 -5.26 -9.95
CA ASN A 413 -2.10 -6.22 -11.00
C ASN A 413 -3.06 -7.41 -11.08
N GLU A 414 -3.56 -7.91 -9.93
CA GLU A 414 -4.53 -9.01 -9.92
C GLU A 414 -5.83 -8.64 -10.61
N HIS A 415 -6.31 -7.39 -10.47
CA HIS A 415 -7.51 -6.97 -11.20
C HIS A 415 -7.31 -7.05 -12.71
N GLN A 416 -6.15 -6.65 -13.20
CA GLN A 416 -5.82 -6.74 -14.63
C GLN A 416 -5.75 -8.19 -15.08
N ALA A 417 -5.11 -9.08 -14.31
CA ALA A 417 -5.01 -10.51 -14.63
C ALA A 417 -6.39 -11.20 -14.61
N ILE A 418 -7.21 -10.92 -13.60
CA ILE A 418 -8.58 -11.45 -13.52
C ILE A 418 -9.43 -10.92 -14.69
N ALA A 419 -9.39 -9.62 -14.97
CA ALA A 419 -10.15 -8.99 -16.05
C ALA A 419 -9.76 -9.55 -17.43
N HIS A 420 -8.47 -9.84 -17.65
CA HIS A 420 -7.99 -10.49 -18.87
C HIS A 420 -8.58 -11.90 -19.02
N THR A 421 -8.53 -12.72 -17.96
CA THR A 421 -9.10 -14.08 -17.95
C THR A 421 -10.62 -14.03 -18.18
N MET A 422 -11.33 -13.11 -17.53
CA MET A 422 -12.77 -12.89 -17.74
C MET A 422 -13.09 -12.51 -19.18
N SER A 423 -12.27 -11.60 -19.76
CA SER A 423 -12.47 -11.17 -21.15
C SER A 423 -12.35 -12.34 -22.14
N THR A 424 -11.39 -13.23 -21.93
CA THR A 424 -11.22 -14.44 -22.73
C THR A 424 -12.44 -15.36 -22.61
N LEU A 425 -12.84 -15.70 -21.39
CA LEU A 425 -13.99 -16.56 -21.13
C LEU A 425 -15.31 -16.02 -21.70
N LEU A 426 -15.59 -14.73 -21.55
CA LEU A 426 -16.81 -14.11 -22.09
C LEU A 426 -16.78 -14.04 -23.63
N ALA A 427 -15.61 -13.80 -24.24
CA ALA A 427 -15.45 -13.75 -25.68
C ALA A 427 -15.74 -15.11 -26.35
N GLU A 428 -15.38 -16.25 -25.72
CA GLU A 428 -15.75 -17.59 -26.18
C GLU A 428 -17.27 -17.80 -26.31
N HIS A 429 -18.04 -17.02 -25.53
CA HIS A 429 -19.50 -17.03 -25.56
C HIS A 429 -20.10 -15.84 -26.33
N GLY A 430 -19.30 -15.12 -27.11
CA GLY A 430 -19.73 -14.00 -27.95
C GLY A 430 -20.18 -12.78 -27.14
N VAL A 431 -19.55 -12.52 -25.98
CA VAL A 431 -19.76 -11.30 -25.18
C VAL A 431 -18.44 -10.55 -25.05
N LYS A 432 -18.45 -9.29 -25.48
CA LYS A 432 -17.27 -8.41 -25.38
C LYS A 432 -17.27 -7.72 -24.00
N LEU A 433 -16.18 -7.85 -23.27
CA LEU A 433 -15.97 -7.13 -22.02
C LEU A 433 -15.27 -5.78 -22.30
N LEU A 434 -15.95 -4.69 -21.94
CA LEU A 434 -15.43 -3.32 -22.01
C LEU A 434 -14.81 -2.97 -20.67
N ILE A 435 -13.48 -2.82 -20.63
CA ILE A 435 -12.72 -2.58 -19.38
C ILE A 435 -12.56 -1.08 -19.16
N GLN A 436 -12.90 -0.63 -17.95
CA GLN A 436 -12.70 0.74 -17.46
C GLN A 436 -11.83 0.70 -16.20
N GLU A 437 -10.74 1.46 -16.21
CA GLU A 437 -9.88 1.66 -15.05
C GLU A 437 -10.09 3.05 -14.47
N VAL A 438 -10.44 3.13 -13.18
CA VAL A 438 -10.68 4.39 -12.46
C VAL A 438 -9.70 4.55 -11.29
N ASP A 439 -9.66 5.73 -10.70
CA ASP A 439 -8.91 5.94 -9.47
C ASP A 439 -9.63 5.25 -8.28
N TYR A 440 -8.86 4.91 -7.24
CA TYR A 440 -9.40 4.19 -6.08
C TYR A 440 -10.54 4.91 -5.39
N ASP A 441 -10.46 6.24 -5.28
CA ASP A 441 -11.51 7.07 -4.66
C ASP A 441 -12.79 7.07 -5.51
N ALA A 442 -12.68 7.18 -6.84
CA ALA A 442 -13.82 7.12 -7.76
C ALA A 442 -14.49 5.73 -7.72
N TRP A 443 -13.69 4.66 -7.68
CA TRP A 443 -14.18 3.30 -7.48
C TRP A 443 -14.91 3.16 -6.14
N HIS A 444 -14.31 3.64 -5.04
CA HIS A 444 -14.88 3.54 -3.70
C HIS A 444 -16.25 4.21 -3.59
N ARG A 445 -16.40 5.38 -4.21
CA ARG A 445 -17.68 6.11 -4.26
C ARG A 445 -18.65 5.57 -5.29
N GLY A 446 -18.20 4.76 -6.25
CA GLY A 446 -19.04 4.21 -7.32
C GLY A 446 -19.62 5.27 -8.25
N GLU A 447 -18.82 6.29 -8.60
CA GLU A 447 -19.26 7.44 -9.41
C GLU A 447 -19.38 7.14 -10.91
N THR A 448 -18.72 6.08 -11.38
CA THR A 448 -18.69 5.70 -12.79
C THR A 448 -19.86 4.75 -13.11
N GLU A 449 -20.43 4.87 -14.30
CA GLU A 449 -21.41 3.89 -14.79
C GLU A 449 -20.72 2.59 -15.18
N SER A 450 -21.21 1.47 -14.70
CA SER A 450 -20.70 0.13 -14.97
C SER A 450 -21.80 -0.91 -14.89
N ASP A 451 -21.63 -2.04 -15.60
CA ASP A 451 -22.51 -3.20 -15.41
C ASP A 451 -22.03 -4.07 -14.25
N ILE A 452 -20.70 -4.20 -14.15
CA ILE A 452 -20.03 -5.07 -13.18
C ILE A 452 -18.79 -4.35 -12.65
N TRP A 453 -18.53 -4.50 -11.36
CA TRP A 453 -17.32 -4.03 -10.71
C TRP A 453 -16.46 -5.21 -10.26
N LEU A 454 -15.17 -5.15 -10.50
CA LEU A 454 -14.21 -6.10 -9.91
C LEU A 454 -13.61 -5.48 -8.65
N ASN A 455 -13.71 -6.22 -7.57
CA ASN A 455 -13.37 -5.77 -6.23
C ASN A 455 -12.51 -6.79 -5.52
N SER A 456 -11.86 -6.35 -4.43
CA SER A 456 -11.23 -7.22 -3.45
C SER A 456 -11.62 -6.79 -2.04
N ALA A 457 -11.88 -7.75 -1.18
CA ALA A 457 -12.07 -7.53 0.25
C ALA A 457 -11.02 -8.33 1.03
N ASN A 458 -10.37 -7.67 1.99
CA ASN A 458 -9.45 -8.30 2.93
C ASN A 458 -9.95 -8.01 4.33
N PHE A 459 -10.30 -9.05 5.06
CA PHE A 459 -10.83 -8.92 6.41
C PHE A 459 -9.73 -9.11 7.44
N THR A 460 -9.82 -8.36 8.54
CA THR A 460 -8.90 -8.46 9.67
C THR A 460 -9.59 -9.16 10.83
N LEU A 461 -8.84 -9.60 11.83
CA LEU A 461 -9.43 -10.16 13.04
C LEU A 461 -9.97 -9.04 13.96
N PRO A 462 -11.06 -9.32 14.72
CA PRO A 462 -11.88 -10.51 14.64
C PRO A 462 -12.81 -10.46 13.41
N LEU A 463 -13.02 -11.60 12.77
CA LEU A 463 -13.83 -11.65 11.54
C LEU A 463 -15.28 -11.21 11.76
N ASP A 464 -15.84 -11.49 12.93
CA ASP A 464 -17.22 -11.09 13.30
C ASP A 464 -17.41 -9.57 13.33
N PHE A 465 -16.35 -8.83 13.57
CA PHE A 465 -16.33 -7.38 13.44
C PHE A 465 -16.06 -6.96 12.00
N SER A 466 -14.96 -7.44 11.41
CA SER A 466 -14.38 -6.85 10.22
C SER A 466 -15.14 -7.14 8.93
N VAL A 467 -15.79 -8.31 8.81
CA VAL A 467 -16.52 -8.67 7.58
C VAL A 467 -17.66 -7.71 7.32
N PHE A 468 -18.49 -7.42 8.32
CA PHE A 468 -19.58 -6.45 8.16
C PHE A 468 -19.03 -5.02 8.03
N ALA A 469 -18.14 -4.60 8.92
CA ALA A 469 -17.57 -3.26 8.94
C ALA A 469 -16.95 -2.87 7.58
N ASN A 470 -16.09 -3.73 7.02
CA ASN A 470 -15.45 -3.46 5.74
C ASN A 470 -16.44 -3.32 4.57
N LEU A 471 -17.46 -4.17 4.51
CA LEU A 471 -18.43 -4.10 3.42
C LEU A 471 -19.37 -2.91 3.59
N TYR A 472 -19.72 -2.57 4.84
CA TYR A 472 -20.59 -1.44 5.14
C TYR A 472 -19.93 -0.07 4.88
N GLU A 473 -18.60 0.02 5.04
CA GLU A 473 -17.84 1.27 4.81
C GLU A 473 -17.67 1.63 3.33
N VAL A 474 -17.99 0.73 2.39
CA VAL A 474 -17.78 0.98 0.95
C VAL A 474 -19.10 1.44 0.31
N PRO A 475 -19.28 2.74 -0.03
CA PRO A 475 -20.50 3.27 -0.63
C PRO A 475 -20.90 2.58 -1.93
N LEU A 476 -19.92 2.14 -2.74
CA LEU A 476 -20.17 1.39 -3.97
C LEU A 476 -21.04 0.16 -3.72
N LEU A 477 -20.81 -0.61 -2.63
CA LEU A 477 -21.63 -1.78 -2.32
C LEU A 477 -23.05 -1.40 -1.97
N GLN A 478 -23.24 -0.29 -1.24
CA GLN A 478 -24.56 0.20 -0.86
C GLN A 478 -25.37 0.65 -2.09
N HIS A 479 -24.70 1.25 -3.08
CA HIS A 479 -25.32 1.64 -4.35
C HIS A 479 -25.70 0.43 -5.22
N CYS A 480 -24.85 -0.58 -5.27
CA CYS A 480 -25.03 -1.73 -6.15
C CYS A 480 -25.97 -2.79 -5.61
N ILE A 481 -26.14 -2.87 -4.29
CA ILE A 481 -26.94 -3.91 -3.64
C ILE A 481 -28.12 -3.27 -2.93
N PRO A 482 -29.36 -3.39 -3.50
CA PRO A 482 -30.58 -2.87 -2.89
C PRO A 482 -30.89 -3.68 -1.61
N ARG A 483 -30.52 -3.14 -0.47
CA ARG A 483 -30.67 -3.77 0.84
C ARG A 483 -30.84 -2.70 1.92
N ASP A 484 -31.52 -3.01 3.00
CA ASP A 484 -31.57 -2.15 4.18
C ASP A 484 -30.29 -2.31 5.02
N TRP A 485 -29.24 -1.61 4.57
CA TRP A 485 -27.94 -1.60 5.23
C TRP A 485 -27.99 -1.01 6.65
N GLN A 486 -28.95 -0.10 6.93
CA GLN A 486 -29.11 0.50 8.26
C GLN A 486 -29.70 -0.50 9.26
N ALA A 487 -30.70 -1.27 8.84
CA ALA A 487 -31.25 -2.35 9.66
C ALA A 487 -30.19 -3.43 9.95
N ASP A 488 -29.38 -3.78 8.95
CA ASP A 488 -28.27 -4.71 9.15
C ASP A 488 -27.23 -4.16 10.13
N ALA A 489 -26.87 -2.88 10.00
CA ALA A 489 -25.92 -2.24 10.92
C ALA A 489 -26.46 -2.22 12.37
N ALA A 490 -27.75 -1.95 12.56
CA ALA A 490 -28.35 -1.98 13.88
C ALA A 490 -28.29 -3.38 14.51
N ARG A 491 -28.60 -4.43 13.75
CA ARG A 491 -28.51 -5.83 14.21
C ARG A 491 -27.07 -6.24 14.52
N TRP A 492 -26.12 -5.82 13.67
CA TRP A 492 -24.70 -6.09 13.88
C TRP A 492 -24.18 -5.41 15.16
N ARG A 493 -24.50 -4.11 15.37
CA ARG A 493 -24.13 -3.39 16.61
C ARG A 493 -24.73 -4.02 17.86
N ALA A 494 -25.95 -4.51 17.78
CA ALA A 494 -26.61 -5.22 18.88
C ALA A 494 -26.00 -6.62 19.18
N GLY A 495 -25.07 -7.11 18.32
CA GLY A 495 -24.54 -8.47 18.44
C GLY A 495 -25.52 -9.58 18.04
N GLU A 496 -26.58 -9.23 17.34
CA GLU A 496 -27.66 -10.14 16.93
C GLU A 496 -27.47 -10.73 15.52
N MET A 497 -26.42 -10.32 14.81
CA MET A 497 -26.15 -10.77 13.45
C MET A 497 -25.33 -12.07 13.44
N ASN A 498 -25.91 -13.10 12.82
CA ASN A 498 -25.12 -14.25 12.39
C ASN A 498 -24.47 -13.95 11.03
N LEU A 499 -23.19 -13.64 11.02
CA LEU A 499 -22.46 -13.23 9.82
C LEU A 499 -22.43 -14.28 8.71
N ALA A 500 -22.34 -15.56 9.04
CA ALA A 500 -22.35 -16.62 8.04
C ALA A 500 -23.71 -16.66 7.29
N MET A 501 -24.81 -16.57 8.03
CA MET A 501 -26.16 -16.50 7.44
C MET A 501 -26.37 -15.19 6.68
N TRP A 502 -25.90 -14.06 7.20
CA TRP A 502 -25.96 -12.78 6.52
C TRP A 502 -25.18 -12.80 5.21
N SER A 503 -23.96 -13.34 5.21
CA SER A 503 -23.17 -13.52 3.99
C SER A 503 -23.84 -14.43 2.99
N GLN A 504 -24.44 -15.54 3.43
CA GLN A 504 -25.21 -16.43 2.54
C GLN A 504 -26.37 -15.71 1.87
N GLN A 505 -27.12 -14.89 2.61
CA GLN A 505 -28.20 -14.07 2.06
C GLN A 505 -27.69 -13.03 1.06
N LEU A 506 -26.55 -12.40 1.37
CA LEU A 506 -25.91 -11.42 0.49
C LEU A 506 -25.51 -12.05 -0.86
N LEU A 507 -24.97 -13.26 -0.83
CA LEU A 507 -24.53 -13.99 -2.03
C LEU A 507 -25.70 -14.65 -2.79
N ALA A 508 -26.84 -14.88 -2.16
CA ALA A 508 -27.98 -15.58 -2.75
C ALA A 508 -28.56 -14.84 -3.96
N SER A 509 -28.53 -13.51 -3.97
CA SER A 509 -29.00 -12.67 -5.08
C SER A 509 -28.05 -12.60 -6.27
N LYS A 510 -26.84 -13.16 -6.12
CA LYS A 510 -25.70 -13.00 -7.05
C LYS A 510 -25.37 -11.54 -7.38
N ALA A 511 -25.76 -10.60 -6.53
CA ALA A 511 -25.26 -9.24 -6.62
C ALA A 511 -23.74 -9.18 -6.33
N ILE A 512 -23.26 -10.05 -5.43
CA ILE A 512 -21.83 -10.34 -5.20
C ILE A 512 -21.55 -11.77 -5.62
N VAL A 513 -20.47 -11.96 -6.37
CA VAL A 513 -20.00 -13.28 -6.82
C VAL A 513 -18.51 -13.43 -6.47
N PRO A 514 -18.16 -14.21 -5.44
CA PRO A 514 -16.76 -14.52 -5.14
C PRO A 514 -16.07 -15.23 -6.31
N LEU A 515 -14.83 -14.92 -6.57
CA LEU A 515 -14.04 -15.43 -7.68
C LEU A 515 -12.85 -16.26 -7.19
N ILE A 516 -11.95 -15.61 -6.49
CA ILE A 516 -10.71 -16.24 -6.00
C ILE A 516 -10.33 -15.69 -4.63
N HIS A 517 -9.68 -16.52 -3.82
CA HIS A 517 -8.80 -16.14 -2.73
C HIS A 517 -7.37 -16.10 -3.24
N HIS A 518 -6.51 -15.31 -2.62
CA HIS A 518 -5.11 -15.18 -3.02
C HIS A 518 -4.17 -15.67 -1.91
N TRP A 519 -3.08 -16.36 -2.29
CA TRP A 519 -2.01 -16.69 -1.37
C TRP A 519 -1.12 -15.47 -1.13
N LEU A 520 -1.08 -15.00 0.11
CA LEU A 520 -0.14 -13.99 0.58
C LEU A 520 1.18 -14.66 0.94
N ARG A 521 2.31 -14.03 0.59
CA ARG A 521 3.64 -14.59 0.86
C ARG A 521 4.61 -13.52 1.32
N ILE A 522 5.46 -13.87 2.28
CA ILE A 522 6.69 -13.15 2.60
C ILE A 522 7.83 -14.01 2.07
N GLN A 523 8.63 -13.45 1.16
CA GLN A 523 9.75 -14.14 0.52
C GLN A 523 11.07 -13.63 1.06
N GLY A 524 12.07 -14.51 1.13
CA GLY A 524 13.42 -14.19 1.58
C GLY A 524 14.01 -15.25 2.50
N GLN A 525 15.21 -14.99 3.02
CA GLN A 525 15.86 -15.86 4.01
C GLN A 525 15.25 -15.61 5.40
N ARG A 526 15.29 -16.62 6.27
CA ARG A 526 14.80 -16.52 7.65
C ARG A 526 15.81 -15.82 8.58
N THR A 527 16.30 -14.65 8.20
CA THR A 527 17.25 -13.87 9.01
C THR A 527 16.56 -13.00 10.06
N MET A 528 15.30 -12.66 9.82
CA MET A 528 14.46 -11.93 10.78
C MET A 528 13.75 -12.89 11.75
N ARG A 529 13.51 -12.40 12.95
CA ARG A 529 12.69 -13.03 13.98
C ARG A 529 11.48 -12.16 14.30
N GLY A 530 10.47 -12.74 14.93
CA GLY A 530 9.22 -12.02 15.23
C GLY A 530 8.37 -11.71 13.99
N LEU A 531 8.73 -12.26 12.84
CA LEU A 531 7.91 -12.17 11.62
C LEU A 531 6.65 -13.00 11.80
N ARG A 532 5.50 -12.35 11.81
CA ARG A 532 4.19 -12.97 11.72
C ARG A 532 3.35 -12.18 10.75
N MET A 533 2.96 -12.82 9.67
CA MET A 533 2.13 -12.19 8.66
C MET A 533 0.75 -11.90 9.23
N ASN A 534 0.36 -10.63 9.20
CA ASN A 534 -1.00 -10.23 9.50
C ASN A 534 -1.96 -10.52 8.33
N THR A 535 -3.24 -10.31 8.53
CA THR A 535 -4.27 -10.55 7.50
C THR A 535 -4.14 -9.61 6.29
N LEU A 536 -3.39 -8.52 6.41
CA LEU A 536 -3.12 -7.57 5.33
C LEU A 536 -1.91 -7.96 4.46
N GLY A 537 -1.25 -9.10 4.75
CA GLY A 537 -0.07 -9.56 4.02
C GLY A 537 1.22 -8.84 4.38
N TRP A 538 1.22 -8.13 5.49
CA TRP A 538 2.37 -7.47 6.10
C TRP A 538 2.70 -8.12 7.45
N PHE A 539 3.66 -7.59 8.18
CA PHE A 539 3.97 -7.97 9.55
C PHE A 539 4.20 -6.73 10.40
N ASP A 540 3.95 -6.84 11.70
CA ASP A 540 4.18 -5.72 12.61
C ASP A 540 5.68 -5.41 12.71
N PHE A 541 6.07 -4.23 12.23
CA PHE A 541 7.47 -3.80 12.24
C PHE A 541 8.03 -3.62 13.65
N LYS A 542 7.17 -3.29 14.60
CA LYS A 542 7.56 -3.05 15.99
C LYS A 542 8.05 -4.33 16.68
N SER A 543 7.40 -5.47 16.41
CA SER A 543 7.72 -6.77 17.02
C SER A 543 8.82 -7.54 16.29
N ALA A 544 9.14 -7.17 15.05
CA ALA A 544 10.18 -7.80 14.27
C ALA A 544 11.59 -7.37 14.72
N TRP A 545 12.56 -8.26 14.62
CA TRP A 545 13.96 -8.00 14.99
C TRP A 545 14.94 -8.86 14.21
N PHE A 546 16.20 -8.50 14.23
CA PHE A 546 17.27 -9.26 13.58
C PHE A 546 18.08 -10.04 14.61
N ALA A 547 18.10 -11.36 14.47
CA ALA A 547 19.01 -12.18 15.26
C ALA A 547 20.48 -11.86 14.87
N PRO A 548 21.40 -11.78 15.84
CA PRO A 548 22.82 -11.75 15.51
C PRO A 548 23.19 -13.04 14.75
N PRO A 549 24.21 -13.01 13.87
CA PRO A 549 24.72 -14.24 13.26
C PRO A 549 25.13 -15.22 14.38
N ASP A 550 24.80 -16.48 14.20
CA ASP A 550 25.28 -17.53 15.10
C ASP A 550 26.80 -17.50 15.13
N PRO A 551 27.45 -17.65 16.31
CA PRO A 551 28.88 -17.56 16.47
C PRO A 551 29.64 -18.62 15.68
#